data_591d55f1f2146738f952daed514dd707
#
_entry.id   591d55f1f2146738f952daed514dd707
#
_cell.length_a   1.000
_cell.length_b   1.000
_cell.length_c   1.000
_cell.angle_alpha   90.00
_cell.angle_beta   90.00
_cell.angle_gamma   90.00
#
_symmetry.space_group_name_H-M   'P 1'
#
loop_
_entity.id
_entity.type
_entity.pdbx_description
1 polymer ?
#
loop_
_entity_poly.entity_id
_entity_poly.type
_entity_poly.pdbx_seq_one_letter_code
_entity_poly.pdbx_strand_id
1 'polypeptide(L)'
;LADTLSVGKYSYYSLDDDPDTVFDRDVVHYNYLGHGSLKIGSFVSIAVGVEIIMGAANHAIDCFSSFPFNQVSMDWARRTTIEEKDMPDRGDTIIGNDVWIGRQATIMPGVRIGDGAIIGARAVVAKDVPAYAVVVGNPAKVVRFRFEDETIEFLEALRWWDFSDG
;
A
#
# COMPACT_ATOMS: atom_id res chain seq x y z
N LEU A 1 -8.29 13.05 -7.58
CA LEU A 1 -7.47 12.27 -6.63
C LEU A 1 -7.11 13.19 -5.47
N ALA A 2 -7.22 12.68 -4.25
CA ALA A 2 -6.83 13.43 -3.06
C ALA A 2 -5.32 13.76 -3.11
N ASP A 3 -4.88 14.85 -2.44
CA ASP A 3 -3.48 15.25 -2.37
C ASP A 3 -2.54 14.16 -1.80
N THR A 4 -3.14 13.10 -1.24
CA THR A 4 -2.48 11.94 -0.63
C THR A 4 -2.35 10.73 -1.56
N LEU A 5 -2.79 10.83 -2.82
CA LEU A 5 -2.76 9.72 -3.78
C LEU A 5 -2.17 10.16 -5.12
N SER A 6 -1.13 9.46 -5.58
CA SER A 6 -0.59 9.60 -6.94
C SER A 6 -0.48 8.25 -7.63
N VAL A 7 -0.82 8.21 -8.93
CA VAL A 7 -0.80 7.01 -9.76
C VAL A 7 -0.08 7.29 -11.06
N GLY A 8 0.88 6.46 -11.40
CA GLY A 8 1.65 6.53 -12.64
C GLY A 8 0.84 6.09 -13.88
N LYS A 9 1.44 6.32 -15.06
CA LYS A 9 0.79 6.02 -16.35
C LYS A 9 0.53 4.51 -16.52
N TYR A 10 -0.55 4.17 -17.21
CA TYR A 10 -0.95 2.79 -17.56
C TYR A 10 -1.20 1.84 -16.38
N SER A 11 -1.25 2.36 -15.15
CA SER A 11 -1.67 1.58 -14.00
C SER A 11 -3.18 1.45 -13.97
N TYR A 12 -3.69 0.28 -13.60
CA TYR A 12 -5.11 0.02 -13.59
C TYR A 12 -5.53 -0.85 -12.40
N TYR A 13 -6.79 -0.72 -12.03
CA TYR A 13 -7.51 -1.59 -11.12
C TYR A 13 -8.55 -2.39 -11.90
N SER A 14 -8.54 -3.71 -11.73
CA SER A 14 -9.57 -4.57 -12.32
C SER A 14 -10.86 -4.41 -11.53
N LEU A 15 -11.87 -3.82 -12.15
CA LEU A 15 -13.20 -3.74 -11.59
C LEU A 15 -13.81 -5.14 -11.54
N ASP A 16 -14.57 -5.43 -10.46
CA ASP A 16 -15.61 -6.44 -10.51
C ASP A 16 -16.74 -5.93 -11.42
N ASP A 17 -17.80 -6.72 -11.60
CA ASP A 17 -18.98 -6.34 -12.35
C ASP A 17 -19.76 -5.15 -11.73
N ASP A 18 -19.19 -4.49 -10.71
CA ASP A 18 -19.75 -3.30 -10.08
C ASP A 18 -19.15 -2.01 -10.69
N PRO A 19 -19.89 -1.36 -11.60
CA PRO A 19 -19.43 -0.14 -12.25
C PRO A 19 -19.31 1.05 -11.29
N ASP A 20 -19.85 0.96 -10.08
CA ASP A 20 -19.84 2.02 -9.07
C ASP A 20 -18.61 1.97 -8.17
N THR A 21 -17.69 1.02 -8.38
CA THR A 21 -16.44 0.93 -7.62
C THR A 21 -15.55 2.15 -7.88
N VAL A 22 -15.19 2.85 -6.82
CA VAL A 22 -14.29 4.02 -6.85
C VAL A 22 -13.00 3.67 -6.11
N PHE A 23 -11.86 3.72 -6.83
CA PHE A 23 -10.57 3.23 -6.32
C PHE A 23 -10.16 3.84 -4.98
N ASP A 24 -10.25 5.16 -4.84
CA ASP A 24 -9.85 5.89 -3.63
C ASP A 24 -10.83 5.75 -2.45
N ARG A 25 -12.03 5.21 -2.67
CA ARG A 25 -13.02 4.91 -1.64
C ARG A 25 -13.03 3.44 -1.26
N ASP A 26 -12.98 2.55 -2.26
CA ASP A 26 -13.31 1.13 -2.08
C ASP A 26 -12.06 0.24 -2.00
N VAL A 27 -10.90 0.77 -2.41
CA VAL A 27 -9.61 0.06 -2.42
C VAL A 27 -8.62 0.65 -1.41
N VAL A 28 -8.64 1.99 -1.23
CA VAL A 28 -7.71 2.70 -0.34
C VAL A 28 -8.44 3.13 0.93
N HIS A 29 -8.11 2.50 2.04
CA HIS A 29 -8.78 2.70 3.32
C HIS A 29 -7.96 3.57 4.26
N TYR A 30 -8.63 4.44 5.03
CA TYR A 30 -8.01 5.32 6.03
C TYR A 30 -6.97 6.28 5.47
N ASN A 31 -7.22 6.79 4.26
CA ASN A 31 -6.35 7.75 3.57
C ASN A 31 -6.69 9.19 3.96
N TYR A 32 -6.20 9.64 5.10
CA TYR A 32 -6.41 10.99 5.62
C TYR A 32 -5.13 11.81 5.57
N LEU A 33 -5.28 13.13 5.40
CA LEU A 33 -4.15 14.07 5.41
C LEU A 33 -3.34 13.94 6.72
N GLY A 34 -2.01 13.96 6.61
CA GLY A 34 -1.12 13.88 7.77
C GLY A 34 -0.69 12.46 8.17
N HIS A 35 -1.20 11.42 7.51
CA HIS A 35 -0.91 10.01 7.84
C HIS A 35 -0.20 9.24 6.73
N GLY A 36 0.69 9.90 6.03
CA GLY A 36 1.39 9.37 4.86
C GLY A 36 0.56 9.49 3.57
N SER A 37 1.18 9.21 2.45
CA SER A 37 0.58 9.22 1.11
C SER A 37 0.74 7.87 0.41
N LEU A 38 -0.15 7.58 -0.53
CA LEU A 38 -0.03 6.43 -1.42
C LEU A 38 0.55 6.87 -2.76
N LYS A 39 1.68 6.28 -3.11
CA LYS A 39 2.35 6.50 -4.40
C LYS A 39 2.38 5.19 -5.17
N ILE A 40 1.73 5.16 -6.32
CA ILE A 40 1.69 4.02 -7.23
C ILE A 40 2.45 4.38 -8.50
N GLY A 41 3.41 3.57 -8.88
CA GLY A 41 4.20 3.73 -10.08
C GLY A 41 3.40 3.50 -11.36
N SER A 42 4.09 3.41 -12.48
CA SER A 42 3.52 3.15 -13.80
C SER A 42 3.41 1.66 -14.09
N PHE A 43 2.45 1.27 -14.95
CA PHE A 43 2.24 -0.13 -15.39
C PHE A 43 1.88 -1.10 -14.25
N VAL A 44 1.26 -0.62 -13.18
CA VAL A 44 0.82 -1.44 -12.06
C VAL A 44 -0.53 -2.09 -12.36
N SER A 45 -0.60 -3.40 -12.18
CA SER A 45 -1.82 -4.19 -12.34
C SER A 45 -2.39 -4.55 -10.97
N ILE A 46 -3.55 -4.00 -10.61
CA ILE A 46 -4.21 -4.24 -9.32
C ILE A 46 -5.48 -5.06 -9.55
N ALA A 47 -5.50 -6.28 -9.03
CA ALA A 47 -6.65 -7.16 -9.17
C ALA A 47 -7.78 -6.77 -8.21
N VAL A 48 -8.97 -7.26 -8.52
CA VAL A 48 -10.19 -7.03 -7.74
C VAL A 48 -10.08 -7.46 -6.29
N GLY A 49 -10.69 -6.67 -5.40
CA GLY A 49 -10.73 -6.92 -3.97
C GLY A 49 -9.41 -6.71 -3.23
N VAL A 50 -8.43 -6.04 -3.87
CA VAL A 50 -7.22 -5.57 -3.18
C VAL A 50 -7.61 -4.48 -2.20
N GLU A 51 -7.02 -4.52 -1.01
CA GLU A 51 -7.17 -3.50 0.03
C GLU A 51 -5.81 -2.86 0.32
N ILE A 52 -5.75 -1.53 0.29
CA ILE A 52 -4.56 -0.76 0.68
C ILE A 52 -4.91 0.02 1.94
N ILE A 53 -4.34 -0.38 3.06
CA ILE A 53 -4.57 0.23 4.36
C ILE A 53 -3.56 1.34 4.58
N MET A 54 -4.04 2.55 4.87
CA MET A 54 -3.19 3.71 5.10
C MET A 54 -2.95 3.98 6.59
N GLY A 55 -2.04 4.89 6.89
CA GLY A 55 -1.52 5.14 8.24
C GLY A 55 -2.55 5.48 9.29
N ALA A 56 -3.66 6.13 8.92
CA ALA A 56 -4.72 6.50 9.85
C ALA A 56 -5.53 5.32 10.43
N ALA A 57 -5.30 4.09 9.95
CA ALA A 57 -5.89 2.88 10.53
C ALA A 57 -5.26 2.46 11.87
N ASN A 58 -4.14 3.06 12.26
CA ASN A 58 -3.40 2.66 13.45
C ASN A 58 -4.01 3.25 14.73
N HIS A 59 -3.83 2.52 15.83
CA HIS A 59 -4.15 2.99 17.19
C HIS A 59 -2.84 3.21 17.97
N ALA A 60 -2.89 4.04 19.00
CA ALA A 60 -1.79 4.16 19.96
C ALA A 60 -1.62 2.83 20.70
N ILE A 61 -0.45 2.18 20.54
CA ILE A 61 -0.17 0.85 21.10
C ILE A 61 0.74 0.89 22.32
N ASP A 62 1.44 2.00 22.55
CA ASP A 62 2.36 2.20 23.67
C ASP A 62 1.67 2.87 24.89
N CYS A 63 0.34 2.74 24.97
CA CYS A 63 -0.50 3.21 26.05
C CYS A 63 -1.06 2.04 26.85
N PHE A 64 -1.61 2.31 28.05
CA PHE A 64 -2.24 1.25 28.86
C PHE A 64 -3.45 0.60 28.19
N SER A 65 -4.04 1.25 27.20
CA SER A 65 -5.15 0.75 26.40
C SER A 65 -5.01 1.22 24.96
N SER A 66 -5.26 0.34 23.99
CA SER A 66 -5.32 0.69 22.57
C SER A 66 -6.67 1.29 22.14
N PHE A 67 -7.61 1.44 23.07
CA PHE A 67 -8.93 2.01 22.76
C PHE A 67 -8.83 3.51 22.46
N PRO A 68 -9.42 4.01 21.35
CA PRO A 68 -9.27 5.38 20.92
C PRO A 68 -10.23 6.33 21.67
N PHE A 69 -10.00 6.52 22.97
CA PHE A 69 -10.83 7.36 23.83
C PHE A 69 -11.04 8.78 23.30
N ASN A 70 -10.02 9.32 22.63
CA ASN A 70 -10.05 10.65 22.03
C ASN A 70 -10.96 10.77 20.80
N GLN A 71 -11.32 9.64 20.17
CA GLN A 71 -12.15 9.64 18.95
C GLN A 71 -13.63 9.32 19.23
N VAL A 72 -13.95 8.73 20.39
CA VAL A 72 -15.29 8.20 20.66
C VAL A 72 -16.25 9.29 21.17
N SER A 73 -15.76 10.21 22.01
CA SER A 73 -16.56 11.34 22.47
C SER A 73 -15.71 12.54 22.85
N MET A 74 -16.29 13.75 22.73
CA MET A 74 -15.64 15.00 23.13
C MET A 74 -15.31 15.05 24.62
N ASP A 75 -16.11 14.41 25.46
CA ASP A 75 -15.88 14.40 26.91
C ASP A 75 -14.69 13.49 27.25
N TRP A 76 -14.55 12.35 26.59
CA TRP A 76 -13.40 11.47 26.75
C TRP A 76 -12.14 12.06 26.12
N ALA A 77 -12.25 12.70 24.97
CA ALA A 77 -11.12 13.40 24.34
C ALA A 77 -10.46 14.43 25.26
N ARG A 78 -11.28 15.14 26.10
CA ARG A 78 -10.76 16.12 27.06
C ARG A 78 -10.08 15.50 28.29
N ARG A 79 -10.32 14.23 28.56
CA ARG A 79 -9.81 13.51 29.73
C ARG A 79 -8.68 12.53 29.40
N THR A 80 -8.48 12.22 28.15
CA THR A 80 -7.37 11.36 27.72
C THR A 80 -6.10 12.18 27.49
N THR A 81 -4.96 11.54 27.72
CA THR A 81 -3.65 12.08 27.35
C THR A 81 -3.16 11.58 25.99
N ILE A 82 -3.95 10.73 25.31
CA ILE A 82 -3.62 10.21 23.99
C ILE A 82 -3.83 11.32 22.95
N GLU A 83 -2.76 11.69 22.27
CA GLU A 83 -2.75 12.69 21.21
C GLU A 83 -2.46 12.01 19.86
N GLU A 84 -2.68 12.75 18.77
CA GLU A 84 -2.40 12.25 17.40
C GLU A 84 -0.94 11.82 17.21
N LYS A 85 0.01 12.52 17.86
CA LYS A 85 1.44 12.17 17.86
C LYS A 85 1.76 10.81 18.47
N ASP A 86 0.85 10.25 19.28
CA ASP A 86 1.02 8.93 19.90
C ASP A 86 0.58 7.79 18.98
N MET A 87 -0.03 8.13 17.82
CA MET A 87 -0.37 7.15 16.79
C MET A 87 0.89 6.75 16.03
N PRO A 88 1.09 5.45 15.74
CA PRO A 88 2.22 5.00 14.95
C PRO A 88 2.19 5.63 13.55
N ASP A 89 3.15 6.50 13.25
CA ASP A 89 3.37 6.98 11.88
C ASP A 89 4.17 5.92 11.11
N ARG A 90 3.60 5.45 10.02
CA ARG A 90 4.23 4.48 9.10
C ARG A 90 4.78 5.15 7.84
N GLY A 91 4.52 6.44 7.67
CA GLY A 91 4.91 7.19 6.49
C GLY A 91 4.19 6.75 5.21
N ASP A 92 4.80 7.08 4.07
CA ASP A 92 4.23 6.81 2.75
C ASP A 92 4.22 5.31 2.42
N THR A 93 3.11 4.83 1.86
CA THR A 93 3.03 3.55 1.17
C THR A 93 3.44 3.74 -0.29
N ILE A 94 4.43 2.99 -0.75
CA ILE A 94 4.99 3.14 -2.10
C ILE A 94 4.88 1.82 -2.85
N ILE A 95 4.23 1.83 -4.00
CA ILE A 95 4.16 0.72 -4.94
C ILE A 95 4.95 1.15 -6.17
N GLY A 96 6.01 0.42 -6.51
CA GLY A 96 6.87 0.67 -7.64
C GLY A 96 6.20 0.49 -8.99
N ASN A 97 6.99 0.45 -10.05
CA ASN A 97 6.53 0.26 -11.42
C ASN A 97 6.43 -1.24 -11.76
N ASP A 98 5.63 -1.61 -12.77
CA ASP A 98 5.48 -3.01 -13.24
C ASP A 98 5.10 -4.00 -12.12
N VAL A 99 4.40 -3.53 -11.09
CA VAL A 99 3.96 -4.38 -9.97
C VAL A 99 2.64 -5.05 -10.32
N TRP A 100 2.55 -6.35 -10.03
CA TRP A 100 1.29 -7.07 -10.11
C TRP A 100 0.79 -7.44 -8.70
N ILE A 101 -0.39 -6.94 -8.34
CA ILE A 101 -1.06 -7.22 -7.06
C ILE A 101 -2.24 -8.16 -7.32
N GLY A 102 -2.11 -9.38 -6.81
CA GLY A 102 -3.09 -10.44 -6.96
C GLY A 102 -4.38 -10.19 -6.16
N ARG A 103 -5.44 -10.89 -6.57
CA ARG A 103 -6.80 -10.76 -6.03
C ARG A 103 -6.83 -10.83 -4.50
N GLN A 104 -7.55 -9.90 -3.87
CA GLN A 104 -7.79 -9.86 -2.43
C GLN A 104 -6.50 -9.80 -1.58
N ALA A 105 -5.40 -9.30 -2.13
CA ALA A 105 -4.22 -9.00 -1.33
C ALA A 105 -4.47 -7.75 -0.49
N THR A 106 -3.85 -7.70 0.69
CA THR A 106 -3.90 -6.55 1.60
C THR A 106 -2.50 -5.96 1.74
N ILE A 107 -2.37 -4.67 1.48
CA ILE A 107 -1.13 -3.91 1.66
C ILE A 107 -1.24 -3.10 2.95
N MET A 108 -0.31 -3.33 3.88
CA MET A 108 -0.29 -2.65 5.18
C MET A 108 0.36 -1.27 5.09
N PRO A 109 0.09 -0.37 6.04
CA PRO A 109 0.60 1.00 6.01
C PRO A 109 2.13 1.09 5.98
N GLY A 110 2.65 2.04 5.19
CA GLY A 110 4.07 2.38 5.14
C GLY A 110 4.96 1.39 4.42
N VAL A 111 4.38 0.37 3.78
CA VAL A 111 5.14 -0.65 3.03
C VAL A 111 5.65 -0.08 1.71
N ARG A 112 6.88 -0.48 1.34
CA ARG A 112 7.48 -0.22 0.03
C ARG A 112 7.53 -1.51 -0.78
N ILE A 113 6.90 -1.50 -1.96
CA ILE A 113 6.93 -2.60 -2.91
C ILE A 113 7.81 -2.18 -4.09
N GLY A 114 8.91 -2.90 -4.30
CA GLY A 114 9.88 -2.61 -5.35
C GLY A 114 9.33 -2.87 -6.75
N ASP A 115 10.01 -2.29 -7.75
CA ASP A 115 9.64 -2.42 -9.15
C ASP A 115 9.57 -3.89 -9.58
N GLY A 116 8.63 -4.23 -10.44
CA GLY A 116 8.47 -5.56 -10.97
C GLY A 116 8.05 -6.65 -9.98
N ALA A 117 7.71 -6.32 -8.73
CA ALA A 117 7.29 -7.31 -7.74
C ALA A 117 5.92 -7.92 -8.08
N ILE A 118 5.71 -9.15 -7.61
CA ILE A 118 4.43 -9.85 -7.71
C ILE A 118 3.92 -10.17 -6.31
N ILE A 119 2.74 -9.68 -6.00
CA ILE A 119 2.02 -9.97 -4.75
C ILE A 119 0.98 -11.03 -5.06
N GLY A 120 1.13 -12.21 -4.46
CA GLY A 120 0.20 -13.32 -4.65
C GLY A 120 -1.20 -13.00 -4.11
N ALA A 121 -2.21 -13.68 -4.67
CA ALA A 121 -3.59 -13.53 -4.22
C ALA A 121 -3.71 -13.83 -2.71
N ARG A 122 -4.50 -13.00 -2.00
CA ARG A 122 -4.75 -13.10 -0.55
C ARG A 122 -3.49 -12.97 0.33
N ALA A 123 -2.40 -12.44 -0.21
CA ALA A 123 -1.22 -12.13 0.59
C ALA A 123 -1.47 -10.89 1.47
N VAL A 124 -0.93 -10.90 2.69
CA VAL A 124 -0.93 -9.74 3.59
C VAL A 124 0.50 -9.21 3.67
N VAL A 125 0.75 -8.10 2.98
CA VAL A 125 2.07 -7.48 2.88
C VAL A 125 2.26 -6.50 4.03
N ALA A 126 3.02 -6.91 5.04
CA ALA A 126 3.27 -6.14 6.25
C ALA A 126 4.75 -5.69 6.37
N LYS A 127 5.58 -5.95 5.37
CA LYS A 127 6.99 -5.54 5.27
C LYS A 127 7.31 -5.18 3.83
N ASP A 128 8.39 -4.42 3.64
CA ASP A 128 8.89 -4.07 2.33
C ASP A 128 9.16 -5.31 1.47
N VAL A 129 8.86 -5.17 0.18
CA VAL A 129 9.03 -6.23 -0.83
C VAL A 129 10.13 -5.79 -1.78
N PRO A 130 11.20 -6.59 -1.95
CA PRO A 130 12.27 -6.28 -2.89
C PRO A 130 11.78 -6.21 -4.34
N ALA A 131 12.50 -5.46 -5.17
CA ALA A 131 12.24 -5.44 -6.61
C ALA A 131 12.26 -6.86 -7.21
N TYR A 132 11.34 -7.12 -8.13
CA TYR A 132 11.18 -8.41 -8.82
C TYR A 132 10.96 -9.63 -7.92
N ALA A 133 10.69 -9.44 -6.62
CA ALA A 133 10.33 -10.54 -5.73
C ALA A 133 8.89 -11.00 -5.97
N VAL A 134 8.66 -12.30 -5.79
CA VAL A 134 7.33 -12.90 -5.71
C VAL A 134 7.04 -13.24 -4.25
N VAL A 135 6.00 -12.63 -3.70
CA VAL A 135 5.60 -12.83 -2.30
C VAL A 135 4.21 -13.45 -2.21
N VAL A 136 4.01 -14.33 -1.24
CA VAL A 136 2.72 -14.99 -0.99
C VAL A 136 2.50 -15.19 0.50
N GLY A 137 1.25 -15.37 0.89
CA GLY A 137 0.86 -15.80 2.24
C GLY A 137 0.50 -14.67 3.19
N ASN A 138 0.14 -15.05 4.41
CA ASN A 138 -0.18 -14.15 5.52
C ASN A 138 0.60 -14.59 6.78
N PRO A 139 1.62 -13.82 7.24
CA PRO A 139 2.19 -12.66 6.56
C PRO A 139 2.92 -13.04 5.26
N ALA A 140 2.95 -12.13 4.29
CA ALA A 140 3.60 -12.34 3.00
C ALA A 140 5.10 -12.58 3.18
N LYS A 141 5.63 -13.57 2.44
CA LYS A 141 7.05 -13.92 2.41
C LYS A 141 7.52 -14.07 0.98
N VAL A 142 8.77 -13.68 0.72
CA VAL A 142 9.42 -13.93 -0.55
C VAL A 142 9.55 -15.44 -0.75
N VAL A 143 9.00 -15.95 -1.85
CA VAL A 143 9.12 -17.36 -2.24
C VAL A 143 10.12 -17.57 -3.37
N ARG A 144 10.34 -16.57 -4.20
CA ARG A 144 11.35 -16.53 -5.25
C ARG A 144 11.49 -15.11 -5.81
N PHE A 145 12.50 -14.90 -6.64
CA PHE A 145 12.59 -13.77 -7.55
C PHE A 145 12.12 -14.15 -8.95
N ARG A 146 11.75 -13.17 -9.77
CA ARG A 146 11.33 -13.37 -11.18
C ARG A 146 12.51 -13.75 -12.04
N PHE A 147 13.67 -13.22 -11.73
CA PHE A 147 14.91 -13.32 -12.51
C PHE A 147 16.12 -13.49 -11.59
N GLU A 148 17.28 -13.83 -12.15
CA GLU A 148 18.57 -13.80 -11.47
C GLU A 148 19.04 -12.37 -11.23
N ASP A 149 19.94 -12.18 -10.25
CA ASP A 149 20.38 -10.87 -9.78
C ASP A 149 20.87 -9.94 -10.89
N GLU A 150 21.70 -10.44 -11.81
CA GLU A 150 22.23 -9.67 -12.95
C GLU A 150 21.10 -9.12 -13.86
N THR A 151 20.04 -9.90 -14.06
CA THR A 151 18.89 -9.48 -14.86
C THR A 151 18.07 -8.43 -14.11
N ILE A 152 17.92 -8.57 -12.79
CA ILE A 152 17.23 -7.59 -11.95
C ILE A 152 17.98 -6.26 -12.00
N GLU A 153 19.29 -6.25 -11.77
CA GLU A 153 20.12 -5.04 -11.84
C GLU A 153 20.02 -4.36 -13.21
N PHE A 154 20.04 -5.14 -14.30
CA PHE A 154 19.87 -4.61 -15.64
C PHE A 154 18.51 -3.96 -15.84
N LEU A 155 17.41 -4.59 -15.40
CA LEU A 155 16.04 -4.07 -15.56
C LEU A 155 15.80 -2.84 -14.70
N GLU A 156 16.35 -2.79 -13.48
CA GLU A 156 16.28 -1.60 -12.62
C GLU A 156 17.07 -0.42 -13.24
N ALA A 157 18.21 -0.68 -13.86
CA ALA A 157 18.99 0.33 -14.57
C ALA A 157 18.32 0.80 -15.86
N LEU A 158 17.69 -0.13 -16.62
CA LEU A 158 16.99 0.16 -17.87
C LEU A 158 15.78 1.07 -17.68
N ARG A 159 15.03 0.88 -16.60
CA ARG A 159 13.82 1.65 -16.27
C ARG A 159 12.88 1.81 -17.47
N TRP A 160 12.53 0.72 -18.14
CA TRP A 160 11.76 0.73 -19.39
C TRP A 160 10.42 1.47 -19.31
N TRP A 161 9.83 1.57 -18.11
CA TRP A 161 8.60 2.33 -17.84
C TRP A 161 8.74 3.85 -18.01
N ASP A 162 9.96 4.36 -18.09
CA ASP A 162 10.25 5.77 -18.35
C ASP A 162 10.36 6.08 -19.85
N PHE A 163 10.30 5.09 -20.73
CA PHE A 163 10.39 5.29 -22.16
C PHE A 163 9.19 6.09 -22.68
N SER A 164 9.44 6.92 -23.71
CA SER A 164 8.37 7.67 -24.38
C SER A 164 7.47 6.71 -25.15
N ASP A 165 6.20 7.02 -25.11
CA ASP A 165 5.18 6.35 -25.95
C ASP A 165 5.41 6.82 -27.40
N GLY A 166 6.24 6.18 -28.17
CA GLY A 166 6.76 6.47 -29.51
C GLY A 166 5.97 7.43 -30.42
#